data_1a7838cb0fd8bdebdb976dbbc8a5a976
#
_entry.id   1a7838cb0fd8bdebdb976dbbc8a5a976
#
_cell.length_a   1.000
_cell.length_b   1.000
_cell.length_c   1.000
_cell.angle_alpha   90.00
_cell.angle_beta   90.00
_cell.angle_gamma   90.00
#
_symmetry.space_group_name_H-M   'P 1'
#
loop_
_entity.id
_entity.type
_entity.pdbx_description
1 polymer ?
#
loop_
_entity_poly.entity_id
_entity_poly.type
_entity_poly.pdbx_seq_one_letter_code
_entity_poly.pdbx_strand_id
1 'polypeptide(L)'
;RLRIANILKVKRYGDYLLAHGRMLEDEVESKAVQLKEAFEKIRRAYIQTVYRLTLAAEYRDKETGGHIRRISLYSQLLARNLRLSEPDVEAIFFASPMHDIGKIGIPDAILLKNGRHTKEESDIMKRHTLIGADILKGSESEILMSACEIALTHHETWDGKGYPKGLKAEAAPISGRIVHIVDIYDALRTKRPYKNALNHRTALRMIEETKESFDPQVFKSFMSSVDDMNRLFEENKDE
;
A
#
# COMPACT_ATOMS: atom_id res chain seq x y z
N ARG A 1 -18.20 -66.80 31.01
CA ARG A 1 -18.91 -66.22 29.83
C ARG A 1 -19.06 -64.68 29.96
N LEU A 2 -19.50 -64.15 31.11
CA LEU A 2 -19.72 -62.68 31.33
C LEU A 2 -18.45 -61.85 31.11
N ARG A 3 -17.26 -62.33 31.54
CA ARG A 3 -15.97 -61.64 31.45
C ARG A 3 -15.50 -61.48 30.02
N ILE A 4 -15.71 -62.45 29.16
CA ILE A 4 -15.38 -62.41 27.74
C ILE A 4 -16.28 -61.42 26.98
N ALA A 5 -17.57 -61.41 27.28
CA ALA A 5 -18.55 -60.48 26.72
C ALA A 5 -18.18 -59.01 27.06
N ASN A 6 -17.76 -58.74 28.29
CA ASN A 6 -17.34 -57.40 28.71
C ASN A 6 -16.04 -56.96 27.99
N ILE A 7 -15.06 -57.85 27.83
CA ILE A 7 -13.82 -57.57 27.12
C ILE A 7 -14.11 -57.23 25.63
N LEU A 8 -14.98 -57.99 24.96
CA LEU A 8 -15.38 -57.74 23.58
C LEU A 8 -16.16 -56.43 23.46
N LYS A 9 -16.97 -56.05 24.43
CA LYS A 9 -17.69 -54.78 24.47
C LYS A 9 -16.75 -53.60 24.59
N VAL A 10 -15.79 -53.68 25.52
CA VAL A 10 -14.76 -52.65 25.69
C VAL A 10 -13.91 -52.48 24.42
N LYS A 11 -13.50 -53.58 23.77
CA LYS A 11 -12.78 -53.55 22.52
C LYS A 11 -13.59 -52.84 21.42
N ARG A 12 -14.87 -53.20 21.24
CA ARG A 12 -15.75 -52.54 20.26
C ARG A 12 -15.88 -51.05 20.49
N TYR A 13 -16.06 -50.62 21.74
CA TYR A 13 -16.08 -49.18 22.07
C TYR A 13 -14.74 -48.48 21.81
N GLY A 14 -13.62 -49.15 22.10
CA GLY A 14 -12.30 -48.64 21.76
C GLY A 14 -12.10 -48.44 20.26
N ASP A 15 -12.43 -49.46 19.47
CA ASP A 15 -12.38 -49.40 18.01
C ASP A 15 -13.31 -48.32 17.45
N TYR A 16 -14.53 -48.19 17.98
CA TYR A 16 -15.46 -47.11 17.60
C TYR A 16 -14.93 -45.73 17.92
N LEU A 17 -14.35 -45.50 19.12
CA LEU A 17 -13.78 -44.23 19.51
C LEU A 17 -12.59 -43.84 18.65
N LEU A 18 -11.73 -44.82 18.31
CA LEU A 18 -10.60 -44.57 17.44
C LEU A 18 -11.03 -44.22 15.99
N ALA A 19 -12.05 -44.93 15.46
CA ALA A 19 -12.59 -44.62 14.14
C ALA A 19 -13.25 -43.25 14.10
N HIS A 20 -14.04 -42.92 15.14
CA HIS A 20 -14.71 -41.64 15.25
C HIS A 20 -13.73 -40.48 15.46
N GLY A 21 -12.66 -40.71 16.26
CA GLY A 21 -11.56 -39.76 16.42
C GLY A 21 -10.88 -39.37 15.10
N ARG A 22 -10.55 -40.37 14.28
CA ARG A 22 -9.98 -40.13 12.94
C ARG A 22 -10.94 -39.37 12.02
N MET A 23 -12.21 -39.73 12.01
CA MET A 23 -13.20 -38.97 11.21
C MET A 23 -13.27 -37.49 11.63
N LEU A 24 -13.23 -37.22 12.94
CA LEU A 24 -13.24 -35.83 13.44
C LEU A 24 -11.96 -35.09 13.08
N GLU A 25 -10.79 -35.75 13.14
CA GLU A 25 -9.52 -35.17 12.72
C GLU A 25 -9.55 -34.81 11.24
N ASP A 26 -10.00 -35.71 10.38
CA ASP A 26 -10.14 -35.49 8.93
C ASP A 26 -11.14 -34.35 8.63
N GLU A 27 -12.26 -34.29 9.38
CA GLU A 27 -13.25 -33.22 9.22
C GLU A 27 -12.67 -31.86 9.64
N VAL A 28 -11.96 -31.80 10.76
CA VAL A 28 -11.30 -30.58 11.24
C VAL A 28 -10.27 -30.08 10.21
N GLU A 29 -9.43 -30.96 9.68
CA GLU A 29 -8.45 -30.63 8.66
C GLU A 29 -9.13 -30.10 7.38
N SER A 30 -10.17 -30.78 6.92
CA SER A 30 -10.98 -30.35 5.76
C SER A 30 -11.60 -28.98 5.99
N LYS A 31 -12.18 -28.72 7.17
CA LYS A 31 -12.75 -27.41 7.52
C LYS A 31 -11.71 -26.32 7.62
N ALA A 32 -10.52 -26.61 8.16
CA ALA A 32 -9.41 -25.66 8.24
C ALA A 32 -8.95 -25.23 6.82
N VAL A 33 -8.84 -26.16 5.88
CA VAL A 33 -8.52 -25.86 4.48
C VAL A 33 -9.60 -24.98 3.85
N GLN A 34 -10.87 -25.37 3.97
CA GLN A 34 -11.99 -24.59 3.42
C GLN A 34 -12.06 -23.16 4.00
N LEU A 35 -11.82 -23.02 5.30
CA LEU A 35 -11.80 -21.72 5.97
C LEU A 35 -10.66 -20.84 5.43
N LYS A 36 -9.47 -21.41 5.27
CA LYS A 36 -8.31 -20.71 4.70
C LYS A 36 -8.59 -20.23 3.27
N GLU A 37 -9.15 -21.09 2.43
CA GLU A 37 -9.50 -20.73 1.04
C GLU A 37 -10.57 -19.62 0.99
N ALA A 38 -11.61 -19.71 1.85
CA ALA A 38 -12.64 -18.68 1.95
C ALA A 38 -12.05 -17.34 2.42
N PHE A 39 -11.17 -17.36 3.42
CA PHE A 39 -10.47 -16.17 3.91
C PHE A 39 -9.64 -15.51 2.82
N GLU A 40 -8.84 -16.28 2.08
CA GLU A 40 -8.03 -15.76 0.97
C GLU A 40 -8.90 -15.21 -0.17
N LYS A 41 -10.05 -15.79 -0.43
CA LYS A 41 -11.01 -15.27 -1.42
C LYS A 41 -11.60 -13.93 -0.99
N ILE A 42 -12.02 -13.81 0.27
CA ILE A 42 -12.54 -12.56 0.83
C ILE A 42 -11.46 -11.48 0.80
N ARG A 43 -10.25 -11.81 1.23
CA ARG A 43 -9.10 -10.91 1.21
C ARG A 43 -8.81 -10.37 -0.18
N ARG A 44 -8.76 -11.24 -1.19
CA ARG A 44 -8.57 -10.81 -2.60
C ARG A 44 -9.69 -9.89 -3.08
N ALA A 45 -10.95 -10.23 -2.78
CA ALA A 45 -12.09 -9.40 -3.16
C ALA A 45 -12.05 -8.02 -2.49
N TYR A 46 -11.69 -7.95 -1.21
CA TYR A 46 -11.50 -6.71 -0.47
C TYR A 46 -10.43 -5.82 -1.11
N ILE A 47 -9.24 -6.38 -1.38
CA ILE A 47 -8.13 -5.67 -2.02
C ILE A 47 -8.53 -5.14 -3.40
N GLN A 48 -9.19 -5.96 -4.21
CA GLN A 48 -9.69 -5.52 -5.53
C GLN A 48 -10.70 -4.38 -5.42
N THR A 49 -11.57 -4.42 -4.42
CA THR A 49 -12.55 -3.37 -4.19
C THR A 49 -11.88 -2.05 -3.81
N VAL A 50 -10.93 -2.09 -2.86
CA VAL A 50 -10.15 -0.91 -2.46
C VAL A 50 -9.42 -0.34 -3.68
N TYR A 51 -8.71 -1.17 -4.43
CA TYR A 51 -8.00 -0.74 -5.65
C TYR A 51 -8.92 -0.05 -6.66
N ARG A 52 -10.12 -0.60 -6.92
CA ARG A 52 -11.10 -0.01 -7.85
C ARG A 52 -11.66 1.31 -7.35
N LEU A 53 -11.88 1.45 -6.05
CA LEU A 53 -12.33 2.72 -5.45
C LEU A 53 -11.23 3.79 -5.54
N THR A 54 -9.98 3.42 -5.30
CA THR A 54 -8.82 4.31 -5.47
C THR A 54 -8.72 4.76 -6.93
N LEU A 55 -8.79 3.83 -7.87
CA LEU A 55 -8.76 4.15 -9.32
C LEU A 55 -9.92 5.09 -9.70
N ALA A 56 -11.11 4.90 -9.15
CA ALA A 56 -12.25 5.78 -9.41
C ALA A 56 -12.04 7.20 -8.86
N ALA A 57 -11.37 7.33 -7.71
CA ALA A 57 -11.01 8.62 -7.14
C ALA A 57 -9.95 9.35 -7.99
N GLU A 58 -8.91 8.63 -8.41
CA GLU A 58 -7.82 9.14 -9.25
C GLU A 58 -8.26 9.47 -10.70
N TYR A 59 -9.35 8.85 -11.20
CA TYR A 59 -9.87 9.10 -12.54
C TYR A 59 -10.21 10.59 -12.77
N ARG A 60 -10.54 11.34 -11.72
CA ARG A 60 -10.77 12.79 -11.79
C ARG A 60 -9.50 13.59 -12.08
N ASP A 61 -8.36 13.16 -11.58
CA ASP A 61 -7.06 13.82 -11.75
C ASP A 61 -6.31 13.40 -13.03
N LYS A 62 -6.96 12.54 -13.87
CA LYS A 62 -6.32 11.96 -15.06
C LYS A 62 -5.07 11.13 -14.75
N GLU A 63 -4.87 10.74 -13.51
CA GLU A 63 -3.88 9.74 -13.16
C GLU A 63 -4.34 8.36 -13.64
N THR A 64 -3.38 7.52 -13.99
CA THR A 64 -3.65 6.27 -14.68
C THR A 64 -3.56 5.08 -13.73
N GLY A 65 -4.21 3.97 -14.08
CA GLY A 65 -4.09 2.73 -13.31
C GLY A 65 -2.64 2.23 -13.21
N GLY A 66 -1.80 2.58 -14.17
CA GLY A 66 -0.37 2.28 -14.14
C GLY A 66 0.36 2.99 -13.00
N HIS A 67 0.08 4.27 -12.76
CA HIS A 67 0.63 5.02 -11.63
C HIS A 67 0.34 4.30 -10.30
N ILE A 68 -0.92 4.02 -10.00
CA ILE A 68 -1.35 3.35 -8.77
C ILE A 68 -0.59 2.03 -8.57
N ARG A 69 -0.47 1.23 -9.65
CA ARG A 69 0.25 -0.04 -9.62
C ARG A 69 1.74 0.13 -9.37
N ARG A 70 2.38 1.11 -10.03
CA ARG A 70 3.81 1.40 -9.85
C ARG A 70 4.12 1.86 -8.44
N ILE A 71 3.31 2.75 -7.86
CA ILE A 71 3.46 3.21 -6.46
C ILE A 71 3.45 2.02 -5.50
N SER A 72 2.51 1.07 -5.66
CA SER A 72 2.50 -0.17 -4.84
C SER A 72 3.80 -0.95 -4.95
N LEU A 73 4.25 -1.21 -6.19
CA LEU A 73 5.42 -2.06 -6.45
C LEU A 73 6.72 -1.40 -5.96
N TYR A 74 6.89 -0.11 -6.19
CA TYR A 74 8.05 0.64 -5.72
C TYR A 74 8.10 0.69 -4.19
N SER A 75 6.97 0.98 -3.57
CA SER A 75 6.88 1.04 -2.10
C SER A 75 7.20 -0.31 -1.47
N GLN A 76 6.69 -1.41 -2.05
CA GLN A 76 7.01 -2.78 -1.61
C GLN A 76 8.49 -3.09 -1.73
N LEU A 77 9.10 -2.75 -2.87
CA LEU A 77 10.54 -2.97 -3.11
C LEU A 77 11.38 -2.26 -2.04
N LEU A 78 11.09 -0.98 -1.78
CA LEU A 78 11.83 -0.22 -0.77
C LEU A 78 11.58 -0.74 0.64
N ALA A 79 10.33 -1.09 1.00
CA ALA A 79 10.00 -1.64 2.31
C ALA A 79 10.76 -2.94 2.59
N ARG A 80 10.87 -3.84 1.60
CA ARG A 80 11.68 -5.07 1.71
C ARG A 80 13.16 -4.78 1.85
N ASN A 81 13.71 -3.88 1.07
CA ASN A 81 15.13 -3.52 1.13
C ASN A 81 15.50 -2.81 2.44
N LEU A 82 14.56 -2.11 3.05
CA LEU A 82 14.67 -1.55 4.40
C LEU A 82 14.45 -2.58 5.50
N ARG A 83 14.17 -3.85 5.14
CA ARG A 83 13.95 -4.98 6.06
C ARG A 83 12.79 -4.77 7.03
N LEU A 84 11.73 -4.12 6.58
CA LEU A 84 10.49 -4.06 7.34
C LEU A 84 9.89 -5.47 7.48
N SER A 85 9.02 -5.66 8.47
CA SER A 85 8.33 -6.94 8.65
C SER A 85 7.42 -7.27 7.45
N GLU A 86 7.19 -8.55 7.13
CA GLU A 86 6.31 -8.92 6.02
C GLU A 86 4.88 -8.35 6.17
N PRO A 87 4.26 -8.28 7.37
CA PRO A 87 3.00 -7.56 7.54
C PRO A 87 3.08 -6.08 7.16
N ASP A 88 4.14 -5.36 7.56
CA ASP A 88 4.33 -3.95 7.20
C ASP A 88 4.55 -3.77 5.69
N VAL A 89 5.36 -4.65 5.06
CA VAL A 89 5.59 -4.66 3.62
C VAL A 89 4.27 -4.84 2.87
N GLU A 90 3.43 -5.75 3.33
CA GLU A 90 2.13 -5.99 2.75
C GLU A 90 1.17 -4.81 2.97
N ALA A 91 1.13 -4.27 4.19
CA ALA A 91 0.30 -3.10 4.51
C ALA A 91 0.69 -1.91 3.62
N ILE A 92 1.97 -1.60 3.46
CA ILE A 92 2.47 -0.53 2.60
C ILE A 92 2.11 -0.79 1.13
N PHE A 93 2.26 -2.03 0.64
CA PHE A 93 1.91 -2.38 -0.74
C PHE A 93 0.46 -2.06 -1.09
N PHE A 94 -0.48 -2.42 -0.20
CA PHE A 94 -1.90 -2.18 -0.43
C PHE A 94 -2.38 -0.78 -0.03
N ALA A 95 -1.66 -0.11 0.85
CA ALA A 95 -2.01 1.21 1.35
C ALA A 95 -1.51 2.34 0.46
N SER A 96 -0.30 2.21 -0.11
CA SER A 96 0.34 3.28 -0.88
C SER A 96 -0.47 3.79 -2.10
N PRO A 97 -1.29 2.98 -2.80
CA PRO A 97 -2.20 3.49 -3.81
C PRO A 97 -3.15 4.59 -3.33
N MET A 98 -3.52 4.56 -2.06
CA MET A 98 -4.52 5.47 -1.50
C MET A 98 -3.94 6.82 -1.02
N HIS A 99 -2.65 7.09 -1.29
CA HIS A 99 -1.99 8.32 -0.82
C HIS A 99 -2.74 9.60 -1.20
N ASP A 100 -3.30 9.61 -2.39
CA ASP A 100 -3.97 10.76 -3.02
C ASP A 100 -5.51 10.69 -3.00
N ILE A 101 -6.12 9.70 -2.30
CA ILE A 101 -7.59 9.51 -2.25
C ILE A 101 -8.34 10.78 -1.86
N GLY A 102 -7.72 11.66 -1.09
CA GLY A 102 -8.31 12.92 -0.65
C GLY A 102 -8.49 13.97 -1.75
N LYS A 103 -7.89 13.79 -2.93
CA LYS A 103 -8.15 14.62 -4.11
C LYS A 103 -9.62 14.64 -4.50
N ILE A 104 -10.39 13.62 -4.10
CA ILE A 104 -11.85 13.61 -4.32
C ILE A 104 -12.56 14.81 -3.68
N GLY A 105 -12.02 15.37 -2.62
CA GLY A 105 -12.55 16.56 -1.94
C GLY A 105 -12.01 17.89 -2.45
N ILE A 106 -11.15 17.89 -3.47
CA ILE A 106 -10.60 19.13 -4.05
C ILE A 106 -11.51 19.62 -5.18
N PRO A 107 -11.86 20.92 -5.23
CA PRO A 107 -12.68 21.49 -6.31
C PRO A 107 -12.02 21.31 -7.68
N ASP A 108 -12.81 20.98 -8.71
CA ASP A 108 -12.32 20.78 -10.09
C ASP A 108 -11.59 22.00 -10.66
N ALA A 109 -12.03 23.21 -10.29
CA ALA A 109 -11.38 24.46 -10.72
C ALA A 109 -9.91 24.55 -10.25
N ILE A 110 -9.56 23.84 -9.18
CA ILE A 110 -8.18 23.77 -8.65
C ILE A 110 -7.49 22.50 -9.14
N LEU A 111 -8.15 21.34 -8.99
CA LEU A 111 -7.58 20.03 -9.35
C LEU A 111 -7.20 19.97 -10.83
N LEU A 112 -8.08 20.45 -11.72
CA LEU A 112 -7.91 20.40 -13.17
C LEU A 112 -7.35 21.69 -13.77
N LYS A 113 -6.85 22.61 -12.93
CA LYS A 113 -6.34 23.88 -13.40
C LYS A 113 -5.13 23.73 -14.30
N ASN A 114 -5.22 24.33 -15.48
CA ASN A 114 -4.11 24.43 -16.40
C ASN A 114 -3.14 25.54 -15.95
N GLY A 115 -1.97 25.18 -15.42
CA GLY A 115 -0.92 26.14 -15.03
C GLY A 115 -0.59 26.08 -13.54
N ARG A 116 0.15 27.10 -13.09
CA ARG A 116 0.58 27.14 -11.67
C ARG A 116 -0.57 27.59 -10.77
N HIS A 117 -0.69 26.95 -9.62
CA HIS A 117 -1.59 27.38 -8.56
C HIS A 117 -1.13 28.72 -7.94
N THR A 118 -2.07 29.57 -7.55
CA THR A 118 -1.78 30.66 -6.61
C THR A 118 -1.44 30.08 -5.24
N LYS A 119 -1.05 30.92 -4.31
CA LYS A 119 -0.77 30.48 -2.93
C LYS A 119 -2.02 29.87 -2.29
N GLU A 120 -3.16 30.55 -2.43
CA GLU A 120 -4.45 30.12 -1.88
C GLU A 120 -4.92 28.80 -2.50
N GLU A 121 -4.80 28.65 -3.81
CA GLU A 121 -5.13 27.41 -4.51
C GLU A 121 -4.19 26.25 -4.09
N SER A 122 -2.90 26.54 -3.92
CA SER A 122 -1.94 25.57 -3.40
C SER A 122 -2.28 25.11 -1.97
N ASP A 123 -2.71 26.05 -1.12
CA ASP A 123 -3.14 25.73 0.24
C ASP A 123 -4.41 24.87 0.25
N ILE A 124 -5.33 25.10 -0.69
CA ILE A 124 -6.51 24.23 -0.88
C ILE A 124 -6.08 22.86 -1.41
N MET A 125 -5.19 22.80 -2.40
CA MET A 125 -4.68 21.54 -2.95
C MET A 125 -4.02 20.67 -1.87
N LYS A 126 -3.19 21.24 -1.01
CA LYS A 126 -2.54 20.54 0.11
C LYS A 126 -3.52 19.87 1.08
N ARG A 127 -4.76 20.32 1.12
CA ARG A 127 -5.80 19.71 1.98
C ARG A 127 -6.15 18.29 1.59
N HIS A 128 -5.77 17.80 0.38
CA HIS A 128 -6.03 16.40 0.02
C HIS A 128 -5.42 15.43 1.04
N THR A 129 -4.27 15.76 1.65
CA THR A 129 -3.64 14.93 2.69
C THR A 129 -4.54 14.78 3.93
N LEU A 130 -5.13 15.87 4.38
CA LEU A 130 -6.05 15.88 5.53
C LEU A 130 -7.38 15.19 5.19
N ILE A 131 -7.92 15.48 4.00
CA ILE A 131 -9.17 14.86 3.51
C ILE A 131 -8.98 13.35 3.35
N GLY A 132 -7.86 12.92 2.77
CA GLY A 132 -7.53 11.51 2.61
C GLY A 132 -7.44 10.78 3.95
N ALA A 133 -6.73 11.36 4.91
CA ALA A 133 -6.67 10.82 6.27
C ALA A 133 -8.05 10.78 6.93
N ASP A 134 -8.90 11.78 6.70
CA ASP A 134 -10.27 11.84 7.24
C ASP A 134 -11.17 10.74 6.66
N ILE A 135 -11.04 10.44 5.37
CA ILE A 135 -11.77 9.36 4.69
C ILE A 135 -11.35 7.98 5.23
N LEU A 136 -10.07 7.79 5.55
CA LEU A 136 -9.48 6.50 5.89
C LEU A 136 -9.46 6.21 7.40
N LYS A 137 -9.66 7.22 8.26
CA LYS A 137 -9.58 7.06 9.72
C LYS A 137 -10.69 6.17 10.30
N GLY A 138 -10.43 5.63 11.49
CA GLY A 138 -11.43 4.90 12.29
C GLY A 138 -11.60 3.42 11.90
N SER A 139 -10.69 2.88 11.09
CA SER A 139 -10.65 1.46 10.77
C SER A 139 -9.68 0.71 11.69
N GLU A 140 -10.01 -0.55 12.01
CA GLU A 140 -9.12 -1.51 12.69
C GLU A 140 -8.24 -2.30 11.70
N SER A 141 -8.44 -2.11 10.39
CA SER A 141 -7.64 -2.76 9.36
C SER A 141 -6.25 -2.13 9.29
N GLU A 142 -5.20 -2.94 9.45
CA GLU A 142 -3.80 -2.51 9.33
C GLU A 142 -3.53 -1.80 7.99
N ILE A 143 -4.13 -2.28 6.90
CA ILE A 143 -4.01 -1.65 5.58
C ILE A 143 -4.61 -0.24 5.58
N LEU A 144 -5.83 -0.06 6.13
CA LEU A 144 -6.47 1.26 6.15
C LEU A 144 -5.83 2.20 7.17
N MET A 145 -5.28 1.69 8.26
CA MET A 145 -4.47 2.47 9.20
C MET A 145 -3.21 2.99 8.52
N SER A 146 -2.47 2.13 7.82
CA SER A 146 -1.29 2.50 7.03
C SER A 146 -1.66 3.48 5.90
N ALA A 147 -2.80 3.29 5.24
CA ALA A 147 -3.28 4.21 4.20
C ALA A 147 -3.62 5.60 4.75
N CYS A 148 -4.25 5.67 5.93
CA CYS A 148 -4.52 6.93 6.62
C CYS A 148 -3.20 7.67 6.95
N GLU A 149 -2.21 6.94 7.46
CA GLU A 149 -0.89 7.46 7.77
C GLU A 149 -0.17 7.97 6.51
N ILE A 150 -0.17 7.18 5.44
CA ILE A 150 0.43 7.54 4.15
C ILE A 150 -0.28 8.77 3.56
N ALA A 151 -1.60 8.78 3.49
CA ALA A 151 -2.36 9.91 2.96
C ALA A 151 -2.03 11.22 3.71
N LEU A 152 -1.86 11.13 5.03
CA LEU A 152 -1.52 12.27 5.86
C LEU A 152 -0.08 12.76 5.67
N THR A 153 0.88 11.86 5.34
CA THR A 153 2.32 12.16 5.54
C THR A 153 3.19 12.00 4.30
N HIS A 154 2.66 11.56 3.15
CA HIS A 154 3.45 11.36 1.93
C HIS A 154 4.04 12.65 1.33
N HIS A 155 3.61 13.81 1.78
CA HIS A 155 4.19 15.12 1.45
C HIS A 155 5.02 15.75 2.57
N GLU A 156 5.21 15.03 3.68
CA GLU A 156 6.18 15.46 4.68
C GLU A 156 7.61 15.20 4.15
N THR A 157 8.51 16.12 4.45
CA THR A 157 9.92 16.04 4.02
C THR A 157 10.84 15.84 5.22
N TRP A 158 11.96 15.16 4.99
CA TRP A 158 12.93 14.87 6.07
C TRP A 158 13.42 16.12 6.79
N ASP A 159 13.58 17.22 6.09
CA ASP A 159 14.01 18.52 6.62
C ASP A 159 12.90 19.29 7.34
N GLY A 160 11.66 18.78 7.34
CA GLY A 160 10.51 19.38 8.03
C GLY A 160 9.87 20.56 7.29
N LYS A 161 10.18 20.76 6.00
CA LYS A 161 9.54 21.79 5.15
C LYS A 161 8.33 21.28 4.38
N GLY A 162 7.95 20.03 4.61
CA GLY A 162 6.79 19.40 4.02
C GLY A 162 5.46 19.88 4.60
N TYR A 163 4.40 19.20 4.24
CA TYR A 163 3.05 19.47 4.73
C TYR A 163 2.26 18.16 4.95
N PRO A 164 1.18 18.15 5.72
CA PRO A 164 0.47 19.31 6.31
C PRO A 164 0.97 19.76 7.68
N LYS A 165 1.80 18.96 8.37
CA LYS A 165 2.23 19.20 9.77
C LYS A 165 3.67 19.71 9.88
N GLY A 166 4.47 19.62 8.82
CA GLY A 166 5.89 19.93 8.85
C GLY A 166 6.68 18.98 9.75
N LEU A 167 6.34 17.68 9.70
CA LEU A 167 7.04 16.65 10.48
C LEU A 167 8.48 16.54 10.01
N LYS A 168 9.42 16.42 10.96
CA LYS A 168 10.85 16.37 10.67
C LYS A 168 11.43 15.01 11.04
N ALA A 169 12.28 14.50 10.19
CA ALA A 169 13.02 13.26 10.40
C ALA A 169 12.07 12.08 10.73
N GLU A 170 12.37 11.29 11.76
CA GLU A 170 11.60 10.12 12.16
C GLU A 170 10.21 10.47 12.74
N ALA A 171 9.87 11.75 12.94
CA ALA A 171 8.51 12.14 13.30
C ALA A 171 7.51 11.86 12.16
N ALA A 172 7.99 11.80 10.90
CA ALA A 172 7.21 11.29 9.78
C ALA A 172 7.34 9.75 9.74
N PRO A 173 6.21 9.00 9.66
CA PRO A 173 6.21 7.55 9.58
C PRO A 173 7.01 7.01 8.39
N ILE A 174 7.58 5.82 8.54
CA ILE A 174 8.41 5.21 7.48
C ILE A 174 7.60 4.96 6.18
N SER A 175 6.32 4.62 6.31
CA SER A 175 5.39 4.41 5.20
C SER A 175 5.23 5.68 4.36
N GLY A 176 5.03 6.83 5.00
CA GLY A 176 4.96 8.14 4.33
C GLY A 176 6.28 8.53 3.68
N ARG A 177 7.43 8.31 4.36
CA ARG A 177 8.77 8.60 3.82
C ARG A 177 9.09 7.75 2.58
N ILE A 178 8.65 6.49 2.54
CA ILE A 178 8.80 5.62 1.37
C ILE A 178 7.94 6.15 0.21
N VAL A 179 6.65 6.43 0.46
CA VAL A 179 5.73 6.88 -0.60
C VAL A 179 6.16 8.24 -1.14
N HIS A 180 6.70 9.13 -0.31
CA HIS A 180 7.23 10.43 -0.72
C HIS A 180 8.23 10.34 -1.90
N ILE A 181 9.25 9.50 -1.79
CA ILE A 181 10.28 9.41 -2.83
C ILE A 181 9.78 8.67 -4.08
N VAL A 182 8.95 7.63 -3.91
CA VAL A 182 8.46 6.85 -5.07
C VAL A 182 7.42 7.61 -5.87
N ASP A 183 6.58 8.43 -5.22
CA ASP A 183 5.64 9.32 -5.91
C ASP A 183 6.37 10.38 -6.72
N ILE A 184 7.37 11.06 -6.16
CA ILE A 184 8.21 12.00 -6.89
C ILE A 184 8.89 11.34 -8.08
N TYR A 185 9.44 10.13 -7.93
CA TYR A 185 10.06 9.40 -9.02
C TYR A 185 9.05 9.10 -10.14
N ASP A 186 7.88 8.57 -9.80
CA ASP A 186 6.84 8.26 -10.79
C ASP A 186 6.34 9.51 -11.49
N ALA A 187 6.09 10.58 -10.74
CA ALA A 187 5.68 11.88 -11.29
C ALA A 187 6.71 12.50 -12.26
N LEU A 188 8.01 12.26 -12.03
CA LEU A 188 9.07 12.70 -12.96
C LEU A 188 9.08 11.86 -14.23
N ARG A 189 8.78 10.58 -14.16
CA ARG A 189 8.83 9.60 -15.24
C ARG A 189 7.55 9.57 -16.09
N THR A 190 6.43 10.03 -15.54
CA THR A 190 5.13 9.99 -16.22
C THR A 190 4.84 11.31 -16.95
N LYS A 191 4.26 11.22 -18.14
CA LYS A 191 3.80 12.39 -18.90
C LYS A 191 2.56 12.97 -18.20
N ARG A 192 2.62 14.27 -17.88
CA ARG A 192 1.47 15.02 -17.35
C ARG A 192 1.08 16.13 -18.35
N PRO A 193 -0.14 16.69 -18.31
CA PRO A 193 -0.61 17.69 -19.28
C PRO A 193 0.36 18.87 -19.47
N TYR A 194 1.15 19.19 -18.44
CA TYR A 194 2.09 20.34 -18.44
C TYR A 194 3.56 19.97 -18.46
N LYS A 195 3.88 18.65 -18.46
CA LYS A 195 5.26 18.18 -18.33
C LYS A 195 5.48 16.91 -19.15
N ASN A 196 6.47 16.96 -20.04
CA ASN A 196 6.92 15.75 -20.71
C ASN A 196 7.56 14.78 -19.69
N ALA A 197 7.37 13.49 -19.92
CA ALA A 197 8.06 12.46 -19.16
C ALA A 197 9.58 12.63 -19.28
N LEU A 198 10.27 12.56 -18.16
CA LEU A 198 11.73 12.56 -18.14
C LEU A 198 12.25 11.13 -18.32
N ASN A 199 13.41 10.99 -18.95
CA ASN A 199 14.08 9.72 -18.94
C ASN A 199 14.61 9.37 -17.54
N HIS A 200 14.87 8.09 -17.31
CA HIS A 200 15.29 7.56 -16.02
C HIS A 200 16.49 8.32 -15.41
N ARG A 201 17.56 8.51 -16.19
CA ARG A 201 18.78 9.18 -15.72
C ARG A 201 18.53 10.64 -15.29
N THR A 202 17.69 11.37 -16.03
CA THR A 202 17.34 12.76 -15.67
C THR A 202 16.50 12.82 -14.41
N ALA A 203 15.53 11.90 -14.23
CA ALA A 203 14.74 11.81 -13.03
C ALA A 203 15.60 11.52 -11.79
N LEU A 204 16.54 10.57 -11.88
CA LEU A 204 17.46 10.27 -10.78
C LEU A 204 18.34 11.47 -10.40
N ARG A 205 18.88 12.21 -11.38
CA ARG A 205 19.67 13.41 -11.09
C ARG A 205 18.84 14.45 -10.32
N MET A 206 17.60 14.70 -10.70
CA MET A 206 16.73 15.65 -10.00
C MET A 206 16.43 15.21 -8.56
N ILE A 207 16.22 13.91 -8.34
CA ILE A 207 16.03 13.35 -7.00
C ILE A 207 17.30 13.51 -6.17
N GLU A 208 18.46 13.28 -6.76
CA GLU A 208 19.75 13.46 -6.08
C GLU A 208 20.02 14.92 -5.71
N GLU A 209 19.64 15.88 -6.55
CA GLU A 209 19.74 17.33 -6.29
C GLU A 209 18.87 17.77 -5.10
N THR A 210 17.82 17.01 -4.76
CA THR A 210 16.89 17.31 -3.66
C THR A 210 16.99 16.31 -2.50
N LYS A 211 18.09 15.57 -2.40
CA LYS A 211 18.28 14.48 -1.42
C LYS A 211 18.04 14.86 0.03
N GLU A 212 18.26 16.13 0.40
CA GLU A 212 18.03 16.65 1.76
C GLU A 212 16.53 16.58 2.20
N SER A 213 15.61 16.48 1.23
CA SER A 213 14.17 16.32 1.50
C SER A 213 13.77 14.89 1.80
N PHE A 214 14.63 13.90 1.55
CA PHE A 214 14.37 12.48 1.75
C PHE A 214 15.07 11.94 2.99
N ASP A 215 14.44 10.95 3.62
CA ASP A 215 15.08 10.13 4.63
C ASP A 215 16.36 9.49 4.07
N PRO A 216 17.53 9.66 4.71
CA PRO A 216 18.80 9.13 4.21
C PRO A 216 18.82 7.61 4.00
N GLN A 217 18.09 6.84 4.82
CA GLN A 217 18.02 5.38 4.69
C GLN A 217 17.11 4.98 3.52
N VAL A 218 15.95 5.64 3.38
CA VAL A 218 15.03 5.45 2.25
C VAL A 218 15.70 5.87 0.94
N PHE A 219 16.38 7.02 0.92
CA PHE A 219 17.13 7.51 -0.25
C PHE A 219 18.24 6.53 -0.65
N LYS A 220 19.01 6.02 0.30
CA LYS A 220 20.04 5.01 0.03
C LYS A 220 19.44 3.72 -0.54
N SER A 221 18.33 3.25 0.03
CA SER A 221 17.59 2.08 -0.47
C SER A 221 17.09 2.31 -1.89
N PHE A 222 16.51 3.48 -2.17
CA PHE A 222 16.04 3.88 -3.50
C PHE A 222 17.19 3.86 -4.51
N MET A 223 18.32 4.54 -4.21
CA MET A 223 19.48 4.63 -5.11
C MET A 223 20.13 3.26 -5.38
N SER A 224 20.07 2.34 -4.43
CA SER A 224 20.53 0.95 -4.63
C SER A 224 19.59 0.09 -5.46
N SER A 225 18.38 0.55 -5.74
CA SER A 225 17.31 -0.17 -6.43
C SER A 225 16.92 0.46 -7.77
N VAL A 226 17.69 1.42 -8.29
CA VAL A 226 17.31 2.23 -9.45
C VAL A 226 17.06 1.40 -10.72
N ASP A 227 17.79 0.30 -10.91
CA ASP A 227 17.61 -0.58 -12.06
C ASP A 227 16.28 -1.37 -11.93
N ASP A 228 15.96 -1.85 -10.74
CA ASP A 228 14.68 -2.49 -10.45
C ASP A 228 13.51 -1.51 -10.59
N MET A 229 13.66 -0.28 -10.08
CA MET A 229 12.68 0.79 -10.28
C MET A 229 12.41 1.06 -11.75
N ASN A 230 13.47 1.14 -12.56
CA ASN A 230 13.33 1.35 -13.99
C ASN A 230 12.64 0.18 -14.69
N ARG A 231 13.00 -1.06 -14.33
CA ARG A 231 12.35 -2.27 -14.86
C ARG A 231 10.85 -2.27 -14.52
N LEU A 232 10.48 -2.02 -13.26
CA LEU A 232 9.10 -1.94 -12.83
C LEU A 232 8.32 -0.84 -13.58
N PHE A 233 8.95 0.30 -13.86
CA PHE A 233 8.35 1.36 -14.67
C PHE A 233 8.04 0.86 -16.08
N GLU A 234 9.04 0.25 -16.76
CA GLU A 234 8.91 -0.20 -18.15
C GLU A 234 7.86 -1.32 -18.31
N GLU A 235 7.76 -2.23 -17.33
CA GLU A 235 6.80 -3.34 -17.30
C GLU A 235 5.35 -2.89 -16.99
N ASN A 236 5.18 -1.71 -16.40
CA ASN A 236 3.88 -1.19 -15.96
C ASN A 236 3.59 0.21 -16.54
N LYS A 237 4.06 0.48 -17.74
CA LYS A 237 3.73 1.72 -18.47
C LYS A 237 2.23 1.79 -18.73
N ASP A 238 1.73 3.01 -18.74
CA ASP A 238 0.40 3.30 -19.24
C ASP A 238 0.36 3.07 -20.76
N GLU A 239 -0.68 2.43 -21.25
CA GLU A 239 -0.94 2.24 -22.69
C GLU A 239 -1.28 3.54 -23.39
#